data_84ac40781bab8ea8ff6621e995623e58
#
_entry.id   84ac40781bab8ea8ff6621e995623e58
#
_cell.length_a   1.000
_cell.length_b   1.000
_cell.length_c   1.000
_cell.angle_alpha   90.00
_cell.angle_beta   90.00
_cell.angle_gamma   90.00
#
_symmetry.space_group_name_H-M   'P 1'
#
loop_
_entity.id
_entity.type
_entity.pdbx_description
1 polymer ?
#
loop_
_entity_poly.entity_id
_entity_poly.type
_entity_poly.pdbx_seq_one_letter_code
_entity_poly.pdbx_strand_id
1 'polypeptide(L)'
;MKINRGIVIALFCFLFVGFLVVANTRAMRVSVLTRADDADDPWSSSQTVQPADLVKELTAPAHPDEPAVVCVGFRPLYQGAHIPHAVFHGPASTEQGLAELKHWAQKIPKATNVVFYCGCCPLAHCPNLRPAFVAMRDMGFTNLRVLILPNDFNTDWIQKGYPVEKGK
;
A
#
# COMPACT_ATOMS: atom_id res chain seq x y z
N MET A 1 18.64 72.06 39.87
CA MET A 1 17.51 71.26 39.35
C MET A 1 17.73 69.83 39.82
N LYS A 2 16.98 69.39 40.86
CA LYS A 2 17.17 68.05 41.47
C LYS A 2 16.26 67.05 40.75
N ILE A 3 16.88 66.17 39.96
CA ILE A 3 16.16 65.07 39.30
C ILE A 3 15.81 64.02 40.34
N ASN A 4 14.53 63.72 40.48
CA ASN A 4 13.98 62.84 41.49
C ASN A 4 14.28 61.38 41.14
N ARG A 5 15.16 60.74 41.93
CA ARG A 5 15.67 59.37 41.72
C ARG A 5 14.58 58.27 41.80
N GLY A 6 13.36 58.64 42.22
CA GLY A 6 12.26 57.71 42.37
C GLY A 6 11.52 57.33 41.07
N ILE A 7 11.65 58.15 40.01
CA ILE A 7 10.92 57.93 38.74
C ILE A 7 11.64 57.01 37.80
N VAL A 8 12.97 56.87 37.94
CA VAL A 8 13.79 56.03 37.03
C VAL A 8 13.65 54.52 37.33
N ILE A 9 13.32 54.19 38.60
CA ILE A 9 13.17 52.78 39.01
C ILE A 9 11.82 52.18 38.57
N ALA A 10 10.76 52.98 38.46
CA ALA A 10 9.43 52.52 38.06
C ALA A 10 9.33 52.20 36.55
N LEU A 11 10.17 52.85 35.71
CA LEU A 11 10.15 52.60 34.24
C LEU A 11 10.96 51.35 33.82
N PHE A 12 11.88 50.85 34.65
CA PHE A 12 12.67 49.68 34.34
C PHE A 12 11.98 48.35 34.68
N CYS A 13 11.00 48.40 35.62
CA CYS A 13 10.26 47.18 35.95
C CYS A 13 9.13 46.81 34.96
N PHE A 14 8.66 47.79 34.17
CA PHE A 14 7.59 47.50 33.18
C PHE A 14 8.08 46.90 31.87
N LEU A 15 9.37 46.96 31.56
CA LEU A 15 9.98 46.41 30.34
C LEU A 15 10.41 44.95 30.50
N PHE A 16 10.45 44.42 31.73
CA PHE A 16 10.91 43.02 31.95
C PHE A 16 9.76 42.00 32.11
N VAL A 17 8.53 42.47 32.27
CA VAL A 17 7.36 41.59 32.38
C VAL A 17 6.75 41.27 31.00
N GLY A 18 7.12 42.02 29.94
CA GLY A 18 6.60 41.84 28.59
C GLY A 18 7.30 40.75 27.75
N PHE A 19 8.42 40.14 28.24
CA PHE A 19 9.24 39.22 27.41
C PHE A 19 9.14 37.75 27.82
N LEU A 20 8.21 37.37 28.67
CA LEU A 20 8.08 35.99 29.16
C LEU A 20 6.77 35.29 28.74
N VAL A 21 6.08 35.81 27.71
CA VAL A 21 4.86 35.21 27.16
C VAL A 21 5.00 34.94 25.67
N VAL A 22 6.15 34.48 25.26
CA VAL A 22 6.28 33.88 23.89
C VAL A 22 7.21 32.70 23.99
N ALA A 23 6.69 31.54 24.12
CA ALA A 23 7.17 30.27 23.57
C ALA A 23 6.48 29.09 24.26
N ASN A 24 5.17 29.02 24.15
CA ASN A 24 4.52 27.74 24.36
C ASN A 24 3.65 27.42 23.13
N THR A 25 4.22 27.57 21.94
CA THR A 25 3.73 26.88 20.76
C THR A 25 4.05 25.40 20.97
N ARG A 26 3.13 24.71 21.65
CA ARG A 26 3.04 23.25 21.52
C ARG A 26 2.95 22.97 20.03
N ALA A 27 4.06 22.52 19.46
CA ALA A 27 4.03 21.83 18.19
C ALA A 27 3.01 20.70 18.36
N MET A 28 1.82 20.91 17.81
CA MET A 28 0.85 19.85 17.58
C MET A 28 1.60 18.83 16.70
N ARG A 29 2.18 17.81 17.34
CA ARG A 29 2.55 16.61 16.63
C ARG A 29 1.25 16.08 16.08
N VAL A 30 1.02 16.31 14.80
CA VAL A 30 0.09 15.52 14.03
C VAL A 30 0.65 14.11 14.10
N SER A 31 0.18 13.34 15.09
CA SER A 31 0.32 11.89 15.04
C SER A 31 -0.47 11.48 13.82
N VAL A 32 0.25 11.24 12.72
CA VAL A 32 -0.29 10.43 11.64
C VAL A 32 -0.70 9.14 12.33
N LEU A 33 -2.00 8.95 12.51
CA LEU A 33 -2.57 7.68 12.90
C LEU A 33 -2.25 6.73 11.74
N THR A 34 -1.07 6.10 11.77
CA THR A 34 -0.82 4.90 11.01
C THR A 34 -1.86 3.92 11.50
N ARG A 35 -2.72 3.51 10.60
CA ARG A 35 -3.74 2.50 10.85
C ARG A 35 -3.02 1.28 11.42
N ALA A 36 -3.45 0.82 12.59
CA ALA A 36 -2.87 -0.33 13.29
C ALA A 36 -2.96 -1.63 12.46
N ASP A 37 -3.72 -1.61 11.36
CA ASP A 37 -3.93 -2.76 10.47
C ASP A 37 -2.76 -2.99 9.49
N ASP A 38 -1.84 -2.03 9.32
CA ASP A 38 -0.68 -2.15 8.41
C ASP A 38 0.57 -2.77 9.08
N ALA A 39 0.53 -3.02 10.39
CA ALA A 39 1.71 -3.46 11.14
C ALA A 39 2.14 -4.91 10.87
N ASP A 40 1.29 -5.74 10.26
CA ASP A 40 1.54 -7.17 10.01
C ASP A 40 1.71 -7.52 8.53
N ASP A 41 1.55 -6.59 7.61
CA ASP A 41 1.70 -6.85 6.18
C ASP A 41 3.19 -6.92 5.79
N PRO A 42 3.61 -7.93 5.00
CA PRO A 42 5.00 -8.08 4.57
C PRO A 42 5.45 -7.09 3.50
N TRP A 43 4.57 -6.20 3.06
CA TRP A 43 4.82 -5.14 2.08
C TRP A 43 4.68 -3.76 2.71
N SER A 44 5.38 -2.78 2.15
CA SER A 44 5.24 -1.35 2.48
C SER A 44 4.10 -0.70 1.68
N SER A 45 3.67 0.50 2.07
CA SER A 45 2.69 1.28 1.31
C SER A 45 3.14 1.59 -0.13
N SER A 46 4.45 1.72 -0.38
CA SER A 46 4.99 1.89 -1.74
C SER A 46 4.91 0.63 -2.60
N GLN A 47 4.68 -0.52 -2.00
CA GLN A 47 4.49 -1.81 -2.66
C GLN A 47 3.00 -2.15 -2.83
N THR A 48 2.14 -1.16 -2.83
CA THR A 48 0.71 -1.31 -3.10
C THR A 48 0.30 -0.53 -4.34
N VAL A 49 -0.77 -0.96 -4.99
CA VAL A 49 -1.36 -0.26 -6.14
C VAL A 49 -2.87 -0.19 -6.00
N GLN A 50 -3.45 0.96 -6.31
CA GLN A 50 -4.90 1.13 -6.32
C GLN A 50 -5.50 0.60 -7.62
N PRO A 51 -6.75 0.10 -7.62
CA PRO A 51 -7.42 -0.42 -8.82
C PRO A 51 -7.38 0.54 -10.01
N ALA A 52 -7.70 1.83 -9.79
CA ALA A 52 -7.71 2.82 -10.85
C ALA A 52 -6.31 3.07 -11.45
N ASP A 53 -5.25 2.96 -10.66
CA ASP A 53 -3.89 3.17 -11.15
C ASP A 53 -3.39 1.93 -11.90
N LEU A 54 -3.71 0.72 -11.43
CA LEU A 54 -3.40 -0.50 -12.18
C LEU A 54 -4.12 -0.53 -13.54
N VAL A 55 -5.38 -0.09 -13.61
CA VAL A 55 -6.10 0.04 -14.90
C VAL A 55 -5.36 0.96 -15.87
N LYS A 56 -4.85 2.11 -15.40
CA LYS A 56 -4.06 3.02 -16.24
C LYS A 56 -2.79 2.35 -16.76
N GLU A 57 -2.09 1.60 -15.90
CA GLU A 57 -0.88 0.86 -16.30
C GLU A 57 -1.20 -0.19 -17.38
N LEU A 58 -2.27 -0.98 -17.18
CA LEU A 58 -2.68 -2.03 -18.11
C LEU A 58 -3.27 -1.53 -19.44
N THR A 59 -3.74 -0.29 -19.49
CA THR A 59 -4.31 0.32 -20.70
C THR A 59 -3.34 1.28 -21.40
N ALA A 60 -2.17 1.51 -20.82
CA ALA A 60 -1.09 2.26 -21.45
C ALA A 60 -0.55 1.51 -22.69
N PRO A 61 0.07 2.21 -23.65
CA PRO A 61 0.83 1.52 -24.70
C PRO A 61 1.86 0.56 -24.12
N ALA A 62 2.03 -0.59 -24.76
CA ALA A 62 2.97 -1.62 -24.30
C ALA A 62 4.36 -1.04 -23.98
N HIS A 63 4.89 -1.33 -22.81
CA HIS A 63 6.17 -0.83 -22.33
C HIS A 63 6.93 -1.94 -21.55
N PRO A 64 8.26 -1.84 -21.42
CA PRO A 64 9.07 -2.89 -20.79
C PRO A 64 8.72 -3.21 -19.34
N ASP A 65 8.13 -2.25 -18.61
CA ASP A 65 7.77 -2.38 -17.20
C ASP A 65 6.30 -2.73 -16.99
N GLU A 66 5.61 -3.23 -18.03
CA GLU A 66 4.22 -3.66 -17.91
C GLU A 66 4.07 -4.71 -16.79
N PRO A 67 3.07 -4.56 -15.90
CA PRO A 67 2.94 -5.44 -14.75
C PRO A 67 2.49 -6.85 -15.16
N ALA A 68 3.19 -7.88 -14.67
CA ALA A 68 2.73 -9.26 -14.66
C ALA A 68 1.71 -9.42 -13.53
N VAL A 69 0.42 -9.42 -13.85
CA VAL A 69 -0.67 -9.53 -12.86
C VAL A 69 -0.90 -10.99 -12.52
N VAL A 70 -0.89 -11.33 -11.23
CA VAL A 70 -1.00 -12.71 -10.74
C VAL A 70 -2.17 -12.85 -9.77
N CYS A 71 -3.13 -13.67 -10.14
CA CYS A 71 -4.19 -14.10 -9.23
C CYS A 71 -3.70 -15.25 -8.34
N VAL A 72 -3.67 -15.02 -7.03
CA VAL A 72 -3.26 -16.03 -6.04
C VAL A 72 -4.43 -16.55 -5.22
N GLY A 73 -5.66 -16.25 -5.64
CA GLY A 73 -6.91 -16.65 -5.00
C GLY A 73 -7.41 -18.02 -5.45
N PHE A 74 -8.73 -18.17 -5.56
CA PHE A 74 -9.37 -19.42 -5.91
C PHE A 74 -9.70 -19.51 -7.39
N ARG A 75 -9.40 -20.66 -8.02
CA ARG A 75 -9.61 -20.88 -9.45
C ARG A 75 -11.03 -20.61 -9.94
N PRO A 76 -12.12 -21.02 -9.24
CA PRO A 76 -13.48 -20.73 -9.72
C PRO A 76 -13.78 -19.23 -9.82
N LEU A 77 -13.25 -18.41 -8.90
CA LEU A 77 -13.40 -16.96 -8.96
C LEU A 77 -12.64 -16.37 -10.14
N TYR A 78 -11.40 -16.81 -10.35
CA TYR A 78 -10.58 -16.41 -11.50
C TYR A 78 -11.27 -16.75 -12.83
N GLN A 79 -11.81 -17.97 -12.96
CA GLN A 79 -12.53 -18.40 -14.17
C GLN A 79 -13.84 -17.62 -14.39
N GLY A 80 -14.50 -17.21 -13.32
CA GLY A 80 -15.71 -16.38 -13.39
C GLY A 80 -15.45 -14.97 -13.92
N ALA A 81 -14.41 -14.33 -13.41
CA ALA A 81 -13.88 -13.05 -13.90
C ALA A 81 -12.50 -12.77 -13.31
N HIS A 82 -11.58 -12.26 -14.13
CA HIS A 82 -10.24 -11.88 -13.71
C HIS A 82 -9.74 -10.62 -14.45
N ILE A 83 -8.67 -10.03 -13.97
CA ILE A 83 -8.00 -8.89 -14.64
C ILE A 83 -7.44 -9.36 -15.98
N PRO A 84 -7.61 -8.60 -17.09
CA PRO A 84 -7.09 -8.96 -18.40
C PRO A 84 -5.60 -9.35 -18.34
N HIS A 85 -5.24 -10.40 -19.06
CA HIS A 85 -3.88 -10.96 -19.14
C HIS A 85 -3.31 -11.47 -17.81
N ALA A 86 -4.08 -11.44 -16.70
CA ALA A 86 -3.61 -12.02 -15.46
C ALA A 86 -3.38 -13.53 -15.58
N VAL A 87 -2.35 -14.03 -14.92
CA VAL A 87 -2.08 -15.45 -14.78
C VAL A 87 -2.58 -15.97 -13.44
N PHE A 88 -2.94 -17.25 -13.39
CA PHE A 88 -3.43 -17.90 -12.18
C PHE A 88 -2.39 -18.80 -11.54
N HIS A 89 -1.99 -18.50 -10.30
CA HIS A 89 -1.12 -19.33 -9.47
C HIS A 89 -1.59 -19.32 -8.02
N GLY A 90 -2.65 -20.12 -7.74
CA GLY A 90 -3.27 -20.16 -6.41
C GLY A 90 -4.07 -21.44 -6.15
N PRO A 91 -4.66 -21.57 -4.97
CA PRO A 91 -4.63 -20.60 -3.86
C PRO A 91 -3.30 -20.67 -3.09
N ALA A 92 -2.65 -19.52 -2.90
CA ALA A 92 -1.33 -19.48 -2.28
C ALA A 92 -1.32 -19.75 -0.77
N SER A 93 -2.48 -19.89 -0.15
CA SER A 93 -2.65 -20.40 1.21
C SER A 93 -2.46 -21.93 1.32
N THR A 94 -2.37 -22.63 0.20
CA THR A 94 -2.12 -24.08 0.15
C THR A 94 -0.68 -24.35 -0.28
N GLU A 95 -0.13 -25.46 0.18
CA GLU A 95 1.20 -25.90 -0.22
C GLU A 95 1.31 -26.08 -1.75
N GLN A 96 0.31 -26.72 -2.37
CA GLN A 96 0.26 -26.92 -3.82
C GLN A 96 0.23 -25.58 -4.58
N GLY A 97 -0.66 -24.65 -4.24
CA GLY A 97 -0.78 -23.37 -4.93
C GLY A 97 0.49 -22.52 -4.75
N LEU A 98 1.11 -22.58 -3.59
CA LEU A 98 2.38 -21.90 -3.35
C LEU A 98 3.53 -22.53 -4.15
N ALA A 99 3.55 -23.86 -4.30
CA ALA A 99 4.52 -24.56 -5.15
C ALA A 99 4.34 -24.20 -6.63
N GLU A 100 3.11 -24.12 -7.12
CA GLU A 100 2.81 -23.69 -8.51
C GLU A 100 3.27 -22.24 -8.75
N LEU A 101 3.03 -21.33 -7.82
CA LEU A 101 3.52 -19.96 -7.89
C LEU A 101 5.06 -19.91 -7.96
N LYS A 102 5.75 -20.65 -7.08
CA LYS A 102 7.21 -20.71 -7.06
C LYS A 102 7.77 -21.30 -8.36
N HIS A 103 7.13 -22.33 -8.91
CA HIS A 103 7.54 -22.93 -10.18
C HIS A 103 7.42 -21.95 -11.35
N TRP A 104 6.32 -21.18 -11.42
CA TRP A 104 6.19 -20.11 -12.41
C TRP A 104 7.25 -19.02 -12.21
N ALA A 105 7.49 -18.61 -10.97
CA ALA A 105 8.47 -17.58 -10.62
C ALA A 105 9.91 -17.91 -11.02
N GLN A 106 10.26 -19.20 -11.14
CA GLN A 106 11.59 -19.60 -11.61
C GLN A 106 11.83 -19.27 -13.09
N LYS A 107 10.77 -19.02 -13.86
CA LYS A 107 10.82 -18.82 -15.31
C LYS A 107 10.88 -17.34 -15.72
N ILE A 108 10.74 -16.42 -14.77
CA ILE A 108 10.71 -14.98 -15.03
C ILE A 108 11.87 -14.26 -14.36
N PRO A 109 12.32 -13.11 -14.90
CA PRO A 109 13.38 -12.30 -14.29
C PRO A 109 13.00 -11.80 -12.89
N LYS A 110 13.96 -11.70 -11.98
CA LYS A 110 13.72 -11.22 -10.61
C LYS A 110 13.33 -9.74 -10.52
N ALA A 111 13.63 -8.97 -11.56
CA ALA A 111 13.26 -7.58 -11.69
C ALA A 111 11.84 -7.37 -12.28
N THR A 112 11.14 -8.45 -12.68
CA THR A 112 9.79 -8.35 -13.24
C THR A 112 8.88 -7.60 -12.26
N ASN A 113 8.13 -6.62 -12.78
CA ASN A 113 7.10 -5.91 -12.06
C ASN A 113 5.90 -6.85 -11.85
N VAL A 114 5.73 -7.41 -10.65
CA VAL A 114 4.68 -8.36 -10.34
C VAL A 114 3.62 -7.72 -9.45
N VAL A 115 2.36 -7.82 -9.86
CA VAL A 115 1.21 -7.35 -9.07
C VAL A 115 0.36 -8.54 -8.65
N PHE A 116 0.28 -8.78 -7.36
CA PHE A 116 -0.58 -9.83 -6.79
C PHE A 116 -1.97 -9.30 -6.49
N TYR A 117 -2.99 -10.13 -6.77
CA TYR A 117 -4.34 -9.95 -6.22
C TYR A 117 -4.97 -11.29 -5.86
N CYS A 118 -5.94 -11.26 -4.94
CA CYS A 118 -6.71 -12.44 -4.56
C CYS A 118 -8.21 -12.26 -4.87
N GLY A 119 -8.81 -11.23 -4.30
CA GLY A 119 -10.19 -10.85 -4.59
C GLY A 119 -11.28 -11.74 -4.00
N CYS A 120 -10.93 -12.72 -3.17
CA CYS A 120 -11.91 -13.61 -2.54
C CYS A 120 -12.51 -13.07 -1.24
N CYS A 121 -11.87 -12.06 -0.64
CA CYS A 121 -12.18 -11.53 0.68
C CYS A 121 -11.48 -10.17 0.87
N PRO A 122 -11.84 -9.42 1.92
CA PRO A 122 -11.13 -8.21 2.29
C PRO A 122 -9.62 -8.41 2.42
N LEU A 123 -8.84 -7.46 1.92
CA LEU A 123 -7.37 -7.52 1.94
C LEU A 123 -6.81 -7.83 3.33
N ALA A 124 -7.37 -7.19 4.36
CA ALA A 124 -6.93 -7.38 5.75
C ALA A 124 -7.00 -8.84 6.22
N HIS A 125 -7.92 -9.63 5.67
CA HIS A 125 -8.16 -11.02 6.05
C HIS A 125 -7.78 -12.03 4.96
N CYS A 126 -7.07 -11.59 3.91
CA CYS A 126 -6.72 -12.45 2.79
C CYS A 126 -5.64 -13.48 3.17
N PRO A 127 -5.92 -14.79 3.13
CA PRO A 127 -4.95 -15.82 3.49
C PRO A 127 -3.91 -16.08 2.40
N ASN A 128 -4.14 -15.58 1.17
CA ASN A 128 -3.34 -15.93 -0.01
C ASN A 128 -2.24 -14.90 -0.32
N LEU A 129 -2.48 -13.60 -0.08
CA LEU A 129 -1.56 -12.55 -0.51
C LEU A 129 -0.24 -12.57 0.27
N ARG A 130 -0.31 -12.70 1.60
CA ARG A 130 0.89 -12.68 2.46
C ARG A 130 1.86 -13.82 2.14
N PRO A 131 1.45 -15.09 2.08
CA PRO A 131 2.37 -16.17 1.72
C PRO A 131 2.90 -16.06 0.29
N ALA A 132 2.10 -15.60 -0.68
CA ALA A 132 2.56 -15.35 -2.04
C ALA A 132 3.66 -14.29 -2.09
N PHE A 133 3.42 -13.14 -1.46
CA PHE A 133 4.38 -12.03 -1.42
C PHE A 133 5.69 -12.44 -0.74
N VAL A 134 5.62 -13.07 0.43
CA VAL A 134 6.78 -13.53 1.17
C VAL A 134 7.59 -14.54 0.33
N ALA A 135 6.92 -15.53 -0.27
CA ALA A 135 7.60 -16.53 -1.09
C ALA A 135 8.37 -15.91 -2.27
N MET A 136 7.76 -14.95 -2.98
CA MET A 136 8.41 -14.29 -4.11
C MET A 136 9.56 -13.37 -3.66
N ARG A 137 9.38 -12.62 -2.56
CA ARG A 137 10.44 -11.84 -1.95
C ARG A 137 11.64 -12.71 -1.56
N ASP A 138 11.40 -13.82 -0.90
CA ASP A 138 12.44 -14.74 -0.43
C ASP A 138 13.15 -15.45 -1.61
N MET A 139 12.50 -15.53 -2.78
CA MET A 139 13.11 -15.95 -4.05
C MET A 139 13.95 -14.83 -4.70
N GLY A 140 14.02 -13.63 -4.13
CA GLY A 140 14.84 -12.52 -4.61
C GLY A 140 14.15 -11.58 -5.62
N PHE A 141 12.83 -11.60 -5.72
CA PHE A 141 12.11 -10.60 -6.53
C PHE A 141 12.14 -9.24 -5.85
N THR A 142 12.45 -8.20 -6.61
CA THR A 142 12.67 -6.84 -6.10
C THR A 142 11.53 -5.86 -6.41
N ASN A 143 10.66 -6.19 -7.37
CA ASN A 143 9.57 -5.33 -7.81
C ASN A 143 8.21 -6.04 -7.64
N LEU A 144 7.82 -6.21 -6.37
CA LEU A 144 6.57 -6.85 -5.97
C LEU A 144 5.58 -5.81 -5.46
N ARG A 145 4.35 -5.91 -5.93
CA ARG A 145 3.24 -5.04 -5.49
C ARG A 145 1.98 -5.85 -5.19
N VAL A 146 1.09 -5.28 -4.38
CA VAL A 146 -0.20 -5.86 -4.02
C VAL A 146 -1.31 -4.91 -4.46
N LEU A 147 -2.29 -5.42 -5.21
CA LEU A 147 -3.50 -4.69 -5.55
C LEU A 147 -4.40 -4.55 -4.33
N ILE A 148 -4.76 -3.31 -4.00
CA ILE A 148 -5.62 -3.00 -2.87
C ILE A 148 -7.08 -3.26 -3.24
N LEU A 149 -7.65 -4.32 -2.67
CA LEU A 149 -9.08 -4.66 -2.74
C LEU A 149 -9.63 -4.71 -1.32
N PRO A 150 -10.14 -3.58 -0.79
CA PRO A 150 -10.61 -3.50 0.60
C PRO A 150 -11.73 -4.47 0.94
N ASN A 151 -12.59 -4.80 -0.02
CA ASN A 151 -13.73 -5.71 0.14
C ASN A 151 -13.49 -7.03 -0.60
N ASP A 152 -13.62 -7.01 -1.92
CA ASP A 152 -13.43 -8.15 -2.81
C ASP A 152 -13.30 -7.69 -4.28
N PHE A 153 -13.02 -8.64 -5.19
CA PHE A 153 -12.86 -8.34 -6.61
C PHE A 153 -14.15 -7.84 -7.27
N ASN A 154 -15.30 -8.36 -6.86
CA ASN A 154 -16.58 -7.91 -7.42
C ASN A 154 -16.85 -6.44 -7.07
N THR A 155 -16.73 -6.10 -5.79
CA THR A 155 -17.02 -4.74 -5.27
C THR A 155 -16.01 -3.70 -5.73
N ASP A 156 -14.72 -4.03 -5.65
CA ASP A 156 -13.64 -3.07 -5.83
C ASP A 156 -13.11 -3.01 -7.26
N TRP A 157 -13.50 -3.96 -8.12
CA TRP A 157 -13.08 -4.03 -9.52
C TRP A 157 -14.26 -4.09 -10.50
N ILE A 158 -15.09 -5.16 -10.44
CA ILE A 158 -16.16 -5.39 -11.43
C ILE A 158 -17.22 -4.30 -11.36
N GLN A 159 -17.74 -3.99 -10.15
CA GLN A 159 -18.77 -2.96 -9.96
C GLN A 159 -18.26 -1.53 -10.22
N LYS A 160 -16.94 -1.35 -10.31
CA LYS A 160 -16.31 -0.09 -10.74
C LYS A 160 -16.22 0.04 -12.25
N GLY A 161 -16.65 -0.98 -12.99
CA GLY A 161 -16.62 -0.99 -14.46
C GLY A 161 -15.22 -1.19 -15.05
N TYR A 162 -14.27 -1.72 -14.26
CA TYR A 162 -12.93 -2.00 -14.76
C TYR A 162 -12.91 -3.25 -15.66
N PRO A 163 -11.98 -3.34 -16.61
CA PRO A 163 -11.94 -4.42 -17.59
C PRO A 163 -11.73 -5.80 -16.95
N VAL A 164 -12.43 -6.81 -17.48
CA VAL A 164 -12.32 -8.20 -17.03
C VAL A 164 -12.27 -9.15 -18.21
N GLU A 165 -11.59 -10.29 -18.01
CA GLU A 165 -11.65 -11.49 -18.84
C GLU A 165 -12.33 -12.62 -18.08
N LYS A 166 -12.78 -13.67 -18.82
CA LYS A 166 -13.43 -14.88 -18.27
C LYS A 166 -12.80 -16.13 -18.86
N GLY A 167 -12.88 -17.21 -18.12
CA GLY A 167 -12.35 -18.52 -18.55
C GLY A 167 -10.85 -18.67 -18.29
N LYS A 168 -10.24 -19.75 -18.81
CA LYS A 168 -8.84 -20.26 -18.63
C LYS A 168 -8.53 -20.91 -17.29
#